data_957b9062b170cf08b9403b83bfbc6219
#
_entry.id   957b9062b170cf08b9403b83bfbc6219
#
_cell.length_a   1.000
_cell.length_b   1.000
_cell.length_c   1.000
_cell.angle_alpha   90.00
_cell.angle_beta   90.00
_cell.angle_gamma   90.00
#
_symmetry.space_group_name_H-M   'P 1'
#
loop_
_entity.id
_entity.type
_entity.pdbx_description
1 polymer ?
#
loop_
_entity_poly.entity_id
_entity_poly.type
_entity_poly.pdbx_seq_one_letter_code
_entity_poly.pdbx_strand_id
1 'polypeptide(L)'
;MTHVLIIDDSPTEVHVFKSMLLNNDIEVSVAKTGEEGIEKAIETKPDCILMDVVMPGKNGFQATRDLSRNPETSTIPVIIITTKDQETDKIWGMRQGAKDYIVKPADERDLIERINKVMGFDRDYED
;
A
#
# COMPACT_ATOMS: atom_id res chain seq x y z
N MET A 1 -17.23 -4.75 -0.09
CA MET A 1 -16.15 -5.24 0.76
C MET A 1 -14.85 -4.56 0.41
N THR A 2 -14.10 -4.12 1.38
CA THR A 2 -12.83 -3.43 1.14
C THR A 2 -11.82 -4.39 0.52
N HIS A 3 -11.13 -3.93 -0.51
CA HIS A 3 -10.13 -4.72 -1.24
C HIS A 3 -8.79 -3.98 -1.22
N VAL A 4 -7.75 -4.66 -0.73
CA VAL A 4 -6.39 -4.12 -0.67
C VAL A 4 -5.47 -4.96 -1.55
N LEU A 5 -4.66 -4.29 -2.35
CA LEU A 5 -3.64 -4.94 -3.18
C LEU A 5 -2.30 -4.78 -2.46
N ILE A 6 -1.63 -5.91 -2.20
CA ILE A 6 -0.29 -5.91 -1.60
C ILE A 6 0.72 -6.09 -2.74
N ILE A 7 1.67 -5.16 -2.85
CA ILE A 7 2.75 -5.25 -3.84
C ILE A 7 4.05 -5.44 -3.08
N ASP A 8 4.55 -6.68 -3.04
CA ASP A 8 5.71 -7.06 -2.24
C ASP A 8 6.22 -8.40 -2.78
N ASP A 9 7.53 -8.53 -2.97
CA ASP A 9 8.12 -9.75 -3.52
C ASP A 9 8.48 -10.79 -2.46
N SER A 10 8.32 -10.48 -1.17
CA SER A 10 8.65 -11.39 -0.07
C SER A 10 7.43 -12.22 0.33
N PRO A 11 7.44 -13.55 0.11
CA PRO A 11 6.31 -14.38 0.53
C PRO A 11 6.03 -14.30 2.03
N THR A 12 7.07 -14.16 2.84
CA THR A 12 6.92 -14.06 4.29
C THR A 12 6.19 -12.79 4.69
N GLU A 13 6.58 -11.66 4.12
CA GLU A 13 5.95 -10.37 4.41
C GLU A 13 4.50 -10.35 3.91
N VAL A 14 4.29 -10.88 2.71
CA VAL A 14 2.95 -10.97 2.14
C VAL A 14 2.03 -11.77 3.06
N HIS A 15 2.53 -12.89 3.57
CA HIS A 15 1.74 -13.74 4.46
C HIS A 15 1.33 -12.97 5.73
N VAL A 16 2.26 -12.22 6.30
CA VAL A 16 1.99 -11.43 7.52
C VAL A 16 0.88 -10.41 7.27
N PHE A 17 1.03 -9.61 6.21
CA PHE A 17 0.06 -8.56 5.93
C PHE A 17 -1.28 -9.13 5.50
N LYS A 18 -1.25 -10.18 4.69
CA LYS A 18 -2.47 -10.84 4.25
C LYS A 18 -3.27 -11.35 5.45
N SER A 19 -2.59 -11.96 6.43
CA SER A 19 -3.26 -12.45 7.64
C SER A 19 -3.91 -11.31 8.42
N MET A 20 -3.20 -10.18 8.57
CA MET A 20 -3.74 -9.02 9.27
C MET A 20 -5.00 -8.49 8.58
N LEU A 21 -4.97 -8.40 7.26
CA LEU A 21 -6.08 -7.86 6.49
C LEU A 21 -7.28 -8.80 6.53
N LEU A 22 -7.06 -10.10 6.36
CA LEU A 22 -8.12 -11.09 6.41
C LEU A 22 -8.79 -11.13 7.78
N ASN A 23 -8.02 -10.92 8.85
CA ASN A 23 -8.58 -10.86 10.21
C ASN A 23 -9.57 -9.71 10.37
N ASN A 24 -9.53 -8.73 9.49
CA ASN A 24 -10.37 -7.54 9.55
C ASN A 24 -11.36 -7.48 8.38
N ASP A 25 -11.67 -8.64 7.81
CA ASP A 25 -12.66 -8.79 6.74
C ASP A 25 -12.33 -7.98 5.49
N ILE A 26 -11.03 -7.82 5.20
CA ILE A 26 -10.54 -7.13 4.01
C ILE A 26 -10.14 -8.17 2.97
N GLU A 27 -10.62 -7.98 1.75
CA GLU A 27 -10.26 -8.82 0.61
C GLU A 27 -8.85 -8.45 0.15
N VAL A 28 -8.05 -9.45 -0.24
CA VAL A 28 -6.63 -9.23 -0.56
C VAL A 28 -6.28 -9.78 -1.93
N SER A 29 -5.56 -9.01 -2.72
CA SER A 29 -4.84 -9.52 -3.88
C SER A 29 -3.37 -9.17 -3.73
N VAL A 30 -2.50 -9.86 -4.47
CA VAL A 30 -1.06 -9.76 -4.30
C VAL A 30 -0.38 -9.65 -5.66
N ALA A 31 0.61 -8.77 -5.75
CA ALA A 31 1.52 -8.68 -6.88
C ALA A 31 2.94 -8.74 -6.35
N LYS A 32 3.84 -9.37 -7.11
CA LYS A 32 5.22 -9.59 -6.68
C LYS A 32 6.20 -8.57 -7.23
N THR A 33 5.79 -7.77 -8.19
CA THR A 33 6.64 -6.74 -8.79
C THR A 33 5.85 -5.46 -8.94
N GLY A 34 6.57 -4.35 -9.12
CA GLY A 34 5.91 -3.06 -9.36
C GLY A 34 5.08 -3.07 -10.64
N GLU A 35 5.61 -3.69 -11.69
CA GLU A 35 4.92 -3.79 -12.97
C GLU A 35 3.62 -4.59 -12.85
N GLU A 36 3.70 -5.75 -12.21
CA GLU A 36 2.51 -6.58 -11.99
C GLU A 36 1.50 -5.84 -11.13
N GLY A 37 1.98 -5.10 -10.13
CA GLY A 37 1.12 -4.31 -9.25
C GLY A 37 0.35 -3.24 -9.98
N ILE A 38 1.02 -2.53 -10.90
CA ILE A 38 0.36 -1.50 -11.68
C ILE A 38 -0.74 -2.12 -12.56
N GLU A 39 -0.43 -3.25 -13.21
CA GLU A 39 -1.41 -3.96 -14.04
C GLU A 39 -2.62 -4.39 -13.22
N LYS A 40 -2.39 -4.99 -12.06
CA LYS A 40 -3.48 -5.43 -11.18
C LYS A 40 -4.30 -4.27 -10.65
N ALA A 41 -3.65 -3.14 -10.35
CA ALA A 41 -4.36 -1.96 -9.88
C ALA A 41 -5.31 -1.42 -10.95
N ILE A 42 -4.86 -1.40 -12.20
CA ILE A 42 -5.70 -0.97 -13.33
C ILE A 42 -6.87 -1.95 -13.51
N GLU A 43 -6.59 -3.23 -13.42
CA GLU A 43 -7.57 -4.29 -13.68
C GLU A 43 -8.62 -4.39 -12.57
N THR A 44 -8.19 -4.39 -11.31
CA THR A 44 -9.07 -4.70 -10.19
C THR A 44 -9.55 -3.48 -9.40
N LYS A 45 -8.92 -2.32 -9.61
CA LYS A 45 -9.30 -1.07 -8.91
C LYS A 45 -9.45 -1.28 -7.40
N PRO A 46 -8.36 -1.67 -6.69
CA PRO A 46 -8.46 -1.86 -5.25
C PRO A 46 -8.76 -0.55 -4.53
N ASP A 47 -9.24 -0.65 -3.31
CA ASP A 47 -9.54 0.52 -2.48
C ASP A 47 -8.27 1.14 -1.89
N CYS A 48 -7.21 0.35 -1.75
CA CYS A 48 -5.94 0.81 -1.19
C CYS A 48 -4.84 -0.13 -1.64
N ILE A 49 -3.62 0.39 -1.74
CA ILE A 49 -2.44 -0.39 -2.12
C ILE A 49 -1.40 -0.30 -1.00
N LEU A 50 -0.87 -1.46 -0.58
CA LEU A 50 0.29 -1.53 0.31
C LEU A 50 1.51 -1.80 -0.56
N MET A 51 2.48 -0.90 -0.53
CA MET A 51 3.61 -0.93 -1.46
C MET A 51 4.93 -1.08 -0.72
N ASP A 52 5.64 -2.18 -0.95
CA ASP A 52 7.02 -2.29 -0.49
C ASP A 52 7.93 -1.50 -1.44
N VAL A 53 9.07 -1.05 -0.92
CA VAL A 53 10.02 -0.26 -1.72
C VAL A 53 11.08 -1.14 -2.36
N VAL A 54 11.65 -2.08 -1.58
CA VAL A 54 12.81 -2.87 -2.03
C VAL A 54 12.32 -4.10 -2.78
N MET A 55 12.32 -4.00 -4.10
CA MET A 55 11.87 -5.07 -4.99
C MET A 55 12.78 -5.10 -6.21
N PRO A 56 12.95 -6.29 -6.86
CA PRO A 56 13.72 -6.34 -8.10
C PRO A 56 13.02 -5.55 -9.19
N GLY A 57 13.80 -4.97 -10.09
CA GLY A 57 13.28 -4.15 -11.17
C GLY A 57 12.79 -2.80 -10.68
N LYS A 58 11.56 -2.45 -10.99
CA LYS A 58 10.97 -1.18 -10.57
C LYS A 58 10.75 -1.20 -9.06
N ASN A 59 11.35 -0.24 -8.34
CA ASN A 59 11.17 -0.18 -6.90
C ASN A 59 9.83 0.47 -6.54
N GLY A 60 9.48 0.42 -5.24
CA GLY A 60 8.18 0.91 -4.78
C GLY A 60 7.97 2.40 -4.93
N PHE A 61 9.04 3.20 -4.88
CA PHE A 61 8.93 4.64 -5.11
C PHE A 61 8.52 4.91 -6.56
N GLN A 62 9.17 4.22 -7.50
CA GLN A 62 8.86 4.36 -8.93
C GLN A 62 7.45 3.87 -9.24
N ALA A 63 7.06 2.74 -8.66
CA ALA A 63 5.71 2.20 -8.86
C ALA A 63 4.65 3.15 -8.30
N THR A 64 4.90 3.74 -7.13
CA THR A 64 3.99 4.71 -6.52
C THR A 64 3.82 5.92 -7.44
N ARG A 65 4.93 6.41 -7.99
CA ARG A 65 4.88 7.54 -8.92
C ARG A 65 4.05 7.22 -10.15
N ASP A 66 4.27 6.04 -10.74
CA ASP A 66 3.52 5.62 -11.92
C ASP A 66 2.04 5.51 -11.62
N LEU A 67 1.68 4.94 -10.47
CA LEU A 67 0.28 4.82 -10.05
C LEU A 67 -0.36 6.20 -9.84
N SER A 68 0.38 7.13 -9.25
CA SER A 68 -0.12 8.49 -8.97
C SER A 68 -0.37 9.28 -10.24
N ARG A 69 0.39 9.00 -11.29
CA ARG A 69 0.32 9.74 -12.56
C ARG A 69 -0.61 9.13 -13.58
N ASN A 70 -1.01 7.88 -13.39
CA ASN A 70 -1.91 7.18 -14.30
C ASN A 70 -3.36 7.54 -13.95
N PRO A 71 -4.13 8.11 -14.88
CA PRO A 71 -5.53 8.46 -14.59
C PRO A 71 -6.37 7.29 -14.12
N GLU A 72 -6.00 6.07 -14.50
CA GLU A 72 -6.72 4.87 -14.11
C GLU A 72 -6.51 4.51 -12.64
N THR A 73 -5.42 4.96 -12.02
CA THR A 73 -5.06 4.57 -10.67
C THR A 73 -4.79 5.74 -9.73
N SER A 74 -4.82 6.97 -10.25
CA SER A 74 -4.41 8.15 -9.48
C SER A 74 -5.23 8.41 -8.22
N THR A 75 -6.46 7.89 -8.16
CA THR A 75 -7.32 8.08 -6.99
C THR A 75 -7.20 6.97 -5.97
N ILE A 76 -6.44 5.90 -6.28
CA ILE A 76 -6.25 4.79 -5.34
C ILE A 76 -5.14 5.17 -4.36
N PRO A 77 -5.43 5.24 -3.05
CA PRO A 77 -4.39 5.62 -2.09
C PRO A 77 -3.34 4.52 -1.95
N VAL A 78 -2.07 4.94 -1.92
CA VAL A 78 -0.93 4.05 -1.73
C VAL A 78 -0.34 4.32 -0.36
N ILE A 79 -0.16 3.27 0.44
CA ILE A 79 0.58 3.31 1.69
C ILE A 79 1.89 2.56 1.45
N ILE A 80 3.02 3.24 1.60
CA ILE A 80 4.32 2.58 1.52
C ILE A 80 4.57 1.89 2.84
N ILE A 81 5.02 0.62 2.79
CA ILE A 81 5.31 -0.16 3.98
C ILE A 81 6.63 -0.90 3.74
N THR A 82 7.68 -0.53 4.47
CA THR A 82 9.04 -0.92 4.13
C THR A 82 9.96 -0.85 5.35
N THR A 83 11.14 -1.48 5.25
CA THR A 83 12.16 -1.37 6.29
C THR A 83 13.00 -0.09 6.17
N LYS A 84 12.85 0.68 5.09
CA LYS A 84 13.58 1.95 4.91
C LYS A 84 13.01 2.99 5.85
N ASP A 85 13.80 3.40 6.85
CA ASP A 85 13.31 4.21 7.97
C ASP A 85 13.92 5.62 8.05
N GLN A 86 14.70 6.03 7.05
CA GLN A 86 15.30 7.37 7.05
C GLN A 86 14.23 8.43 6.78
N GLU A 87 14.41 9.59 7.38
CA GLU A 87 13.50 10.70 7.15
C GLU A 87 13.42 11.06 5.66
N THR A 88 14.57 10.99 4.97
CA THR A 88 14.61 11.27 3.53
C THR A 88 13.81 10.25 2.72
N ASP A 89 13.78 8.99 3.16
CA ASP A 89 12.96 7.96 2.49
C ASP A 89 11.48 8.32 2.59
N LYS A 90 11.04 8.75 3.77
CA LYS A 90 9.65 9.11 3.99
C LYS A 90 9.23 10.31 3.15
N ILE A 91 10.09 11.33 3.14
CA ILE A 91 9.84 12.53 2.34
C ILE A 91 9.74 12.15 0.86
N TRP A 92 10.68 11.31 0.39
CA TRP A 92 10.69 10.89 -1.00
C TRP A 92 9.43 10.12 -1.37
N GLY A 93 9.02 9.17 -0.50
CA GLY A 93 7.79 8.39 -0.74
C GLY A 93 6.55 9.26 -0.86
N MET A 94 6.42 10.23 0.05
CA MET A 94 5.26 11.12 0.02
C MET A 94 5.27 11.99 -1.23
N ARG A 95 6.44 12.39 -1.70
CA ARG A 95 6.58 13.17 -2.94
C ARG A 95 6.17 12.36 -4.17
N GLN A 96 6.33 11.04 -4.14
CA GLN A 96 5.89 10.19 -5.24
C GLN A 96 4.38 10.00 -5.27
N GLY A 97 3.68 10.45 -4.24
CA GLY A 97 2.23 10.39 -4.19
C GLY A 97 1.66 9.44 -3.16
N ALA A 98 2.51 8.82 -2.32
CA ALA A 98 2.00 7.98 -1.23
C ALA A 98 1.19 8.83 -0.26
N LYS A 99 0.15 8.23 0.32
CA LYS A 99 -0.69 8.90 1.31
C LYS A 99 -0.22 8.66 2.73
N ASP A 100 0.58 7.62 2.94
CA ASP A 100 1.13 7.30 4.25
C ASP A 100 2.38 6.46 4.08
N TYR A 101 3.16 6.34 5.15
CA TYR A 101 4.45 5.63 5.13
C TYR A 101 4.60 4.89 6.45
N ILE A 102 4.74 3.58 6.41
CA ILE A 102 4.86 2.73 7.59
C ILE A 102 6.20 2.01 7.54
N VAL A 103 6.95 2.05 8.66
CA VAL A 103 8.20 1.32 8.78
C VAL A 103 7.91 -0.05 9.39
N LYS A 104 8.39 -1.12 8.73
CA LYS A 104 8.24 -2.49 9.24
C LYS A 104 9.06 -2.68 10.52
N PRO A 105 8.60 -3.52 11.45
CA PRO A 105 7.38 -4.34 11.40
C PRO A 105 6.15 -3.50 11.70
N ALA A 106 5.03 -3.85 11.07
CA ALA A 106 3.78 -3.13 11.27
C ALA A 106 2.95 -3.81 12.35
N ASP A 107 2.28 -2.97 13.14
CA ASP A 107 1.29 -3.44 14.11
C ASP A 107 -0.06 -3.54 13.39
N GLU A 108 -0.77 -4.64 13.60
CA GLU A 108 -2.03 -4.90 12.89
C GLU A 108 -3.05 -3.78 13.10
N ARG A 109 -3.26 -3.36 14.35
CA ARG A 109 -4.23 -2.32 14.66
C ARG A 109 -3.87 -0.99 13.99
N ASP A 110 -2.59 -0.63 14.06
CA ASP A 110 -2.10 0.61 13.44
C ASP A 110 -2.28 0.55 11.92
N LEU A 111 -1.97 -0.59 11.31
CA LEU A 111 -2.12 -0.75 9.87
C LEU A 111 -3.58 -0.56 9.44
N ILE A 112 -4.50 -1.20 10.13
CA ILE A 112 -5.92 -1.11 9.81
C ILE A 112 -6.43 0.33 9.97
N GLU A 113 -6.01 1.00 11.04
CA GLU A 113 -6.39 2.40 11.26
C GLU A 113 -5.91 3.30 10.13
N ARG A 114 -4.67 3.10 9.68
CA ARG A 114 -4.11 3.91 8.59
C ARG A 114 -4.80 3.62 7.26
N ILE A 115 -5.13 2.36 6.99
CA ILE A 115 -5.87 2.00 5.78
C ILE A 115 -7.23 2.71 5.78
N ASN A 116 -7.94 2.63 6.91
CA ASN A 116 -9.24 3.30 7.01
C ASN A 116 -9.12 4.81 6.82
N LYS A 117 -8.07 5.38 7.37
CA LYS A 117 -7.85 6.82 7.28
C LYS A 117 -7.63 7.27 5.83
N VAL A 118 -6.78 6.57 5.08
CA VAL A 118 -6.51 6.97 3.70
C VAL A 118 -7.72 6.73 2.79
N MET A 119 -8.63 5.84 3.19
CA MET A 119 -9.87 5.61 2.47
C MET A 119 -11.00 6.57 2.91
N GLY A 120 -10.75 7.41 3.91
CA GLY A 120 -11.73 8.37 4.39
C GLY A 120 -12.70 7.83 5.44
N PHE A 121 -12.36 6.75 6.13
CA PHE A 121 -13.23 6.12 7.13
C PHE A 121 -12.80 6.43 8.56
N ASP A 122 -12.02 7.46 8.72
CA ASP A 122 -11.51 7.77 10.04
C ASP A 122 -12.48 8.59 10.84
N ARG A 123 -13.27 8.62 10.86
CA ARG A 123 -13.96 9.35 11.51
C ARG A 123 -14.86 9.35 12.38
N ASP A 124 -14.56 9.24 12.83
CA ASP A 124 -15.25 9.06 13.62
C ASP A 124 -16.13 9.98 13.89
N TYR A 125 -15.81 10.30 13.64
CA TYR A 125 -16.19 10.87 13.68
C TYR A 125 -17.04 11.47 14.04
N GLU A 126 -16.65 11.45 14.25
CA GLU A 126 -17.20 11.71 14.68
C GLU A 126 -18.08 12.24 14.85
N ASP A 127 -18.08 12.45 14.85
CA ASP A 127 -18.75 12.81 15.08
C ASP A 127 -19.15 12.89 15.24
#